data_93ac95fabc65fe16030eb540f1fe4f10
#
_entry.id   93ac95fabc65fe16030eb540f1fe4f10
#
_cell.length_a   1.000
_cell.length_b   1.000
_cell.length_c   1.000
_cell.angle_alpha   90.00
_cell.angle_beta   90.00
_cell.angle_gamma   90.00
#
_symmetry.space_group_name_H-M   'P 1'
#
loop_
_entity.id
_entity.type
_entity.pdbx_description
1 polymer ?
#
loop_
_entity_poly.entity_id
_entity_poly.type
_entity_poly.pdbx_seq_one_letter_code
_entity_poly.pdbx_strand_id
1 'polypeptide(L)'
;MPEALHFGHINKGKEKGGIMETKKMAFAGSWYPATASECESSIQKFLKEGQEPFEGSFAGGIVPHAGWYYSGSIACRIIASLPSDETTDTIVLFGAHMHKQSEPFILSHGAIETPFGDIEVDIELVDKICDAISIRKRSPFKFPDDNTLELQNPFIKYFFPDAKIVVCGVAPSFFASVIGTMVVQEAKHLSRNVRVIGSTDMTHYGPDFGFTTAGTGTEAVDWVKKINDKTAIKAMLQMDESEIIAQGLENKNMCCPGAAAATAAACKKLGAARAIELDYATSFEKSASASFVGYAGILYALS
;
A
#
# COMPACT_ATOMS: atom_id res chain seq x y z
N MET A 1 11.41 -64.86 28.15
CA MET A 1 10.22 -64.30 27.50
C MET A 1 10.22 -62.82 27.74
N PRO A 2 10.55 -61.95 26.78
CA PRO A 2 10.44 -60.52 26.96
C PRO A 2 9.09 -60.01 26.41
N GLU A 3 8.53 -59.06 27.15
CA GLU A 3 7.26 -58.42 26.93
C GLU A 3 7.24 -57.55 25.66
N ALA A 4 6.10 -57.58 24.96
CA ALA A 4 5.83 -56.82 23.76
C ALA A 4 5.49 -55.37 24.11
N LEU A 5 6.30 -54.45 23.60
CA LEU A 5 6.00 -53.01 23.63
C LEU A 5 4.92 -52.65 22.61
N HIS A 6 3.77 -52.19 23.08
CA HIS A 6 2.68 -51.64 22.30
C HIS A 6 3.06 -50.24 21.81
N PHE A 7 3.29 -50.08 20.51
CA PHE A 7 3.37 -48.79 19.86
C PHE A 7 1.96 -48.20 19.70
N GLY A 8 1.65 -47.19 20.50
CA GLY A 8 0.44 -46.42 20.34
C GLY A 8 0.43 -45.63 19.00
N HIS A 9 -0.59 -45.87 18.19
CA HIS A 9 -0.88 -45.08 16.98
C HIS A 9 -1.17 -43.63 17.40
N ILE A 10 -0.28 -42.71 17.05
CA ILE A 10 -0.55 -41.26 17.07
C ILE A 10 -1.50 -40.98 15.90
N ASN A 11 -2.75 -40.75 16.26
CA ASN A 11 -3.79 -40.28 15.37
C ASN A 11 -3.42 -38.88 14.88
N LYS A 12 -2.87 -38.75 13.67
CA LYS A 12 -2.74 -37.45 12.97
C LYS A 12 -4.16 -36.90 12.77
N GLY A 13 -4.52 -35.92 13.57
CA GLY A 13 -5.77 -35.18 13.41
C GLY A 13 -5.88 -34.67 11.97
N LYS A 14 -6.94 -35.10 11.28
CA LYS A 14 -7.38 -34.50 10.03
C LYS A 14 -7.71 -33.04 10.36
N GLU A 15 -6.95 -32.09 9.78
CA GLU A 15 -7.36 -30.71 9.70
C GLU A 15 -8.76 -30.67 9.08
N LYS A 16 -9.73 -30.23 9.85
CA LYS A 16 -11.04 -29.86 9.32
C LYS A 16 -10.81 -28.71 8.38
N GLY A 17 -11.06 -28.90 7.08
CA GLY A 17 -11.07 -27.83 6.08
C GLY A 17 -12.08 -26.77 6.47
N GLY A 18 -11.66 -25.81 7.29
CA GLY A 18 -12.42 -24.59 7.57
C GLY A 18 -12.43 -23.74 6.30
N ILE A 19 -13.59 -23.16 5.97
CA ILE A 19 -13.69 -22.17 4.90
C ILE A 19 -12.74 -21.02 5.29
N MET A 20 -11.79 -20.69 4.40
CA MET A 20 -10.84 -19.58 4.61
C MET A 20 -11.65 -18.28 4.71
N GLU A 21 -11.47 -17.52 5.79
CA GLU A 21 -12.08 -16.22 5.94
C GLU A 21 -11.51 -15.24 4.91
N THR A 22 -12.37 -14.55 4.17
CA THR A 22 -11.97 -13.65 3.09
C THR A 22 -12.55 -12.26 3.32
N LYS A 23 -11.68 -11.23 3.30
CA LYS A 23 -12.08 -9.83 3.24
C LYS A 23 -12.67 -9.55 1.86
N LYS A 24 -13.98 -9.21 1.84
CA LYS A 24 -14.71 -8.96 0.61
C LYS A 24 -14.41 -7.58 0.03
N MET A 25 -14.54 -7.46 -1.29
CA MET A 25 -14.45 -6.19 -2.01
C MET A 25 -15.61 -5.27 -1.62
N ALA A 26 -15.29 -4.02 -1.26
CA ALA A 26 -16.28 -2.99 -0.90
C ALA A 26 -16.42 -1.91 -1.98
N PHE A 27 -15.39 -1.68 -2.80
CA PHE A 27 -15.32 -0.59 -3.78
C PHE A 27 -15.40 -1.06 -5.23
N ALA A 28 -15.43 -2.37 -5.48
CA ALA A 28 -15.57 -2.94 -6.82
C ALA A 28 -16.89 -2.49 -7.50
N GLY A 29 -16.82 -2.13 -8.79
CA GLY A 29 -17.95 -1.61 -9.56
C GLY A 29 -18.27 -0.13 -9.32
N SER A 30 -17.59 0.52 -8.37
CA SER A 30 -17.77 1.96 -8.09
C SER A 30 -16.48 2.77 -8.22
N TRP A 31 -15.39 2.36 -7.56
CA TRP A 31 -14.09 3.03 -7.60
C TRP A 31 -13.12 2.37 -8.57
N TYR A 32 -13.32 1.10 -8.86
CA TYR A 32 -12.62 0.34 -9.88
C TYR A 32 -13.57 -0.72 -10.48
N PRO A 33 -13.26 -1.31 -11.66
CA PRO A 33 -14.14 -2.29 -12.30
C PRO A 33 -14.34 -3.54 -11.44
N ALA A 34 -15.53 -4.17 -11.52
CA ALA A 34 -15.88 -5.31 -10.70
C ALA A 34 -15.40 -6.66 -11.27
N THR A 35 -15.06 -6.73 -12.56
CA THR A 35 -14.71 -7.98 -13.24
C THR A 35 -13.24 -8.02 -13.65
N ALA A 36 -12.65 -9.22 -13.69
CA ALA A 36 -11.27 -9.42 -14.14
C ALA A 36 -11.01 -8.82 -15.53
N SER A 37 -11.91 -9.06 -16.48
CA SER A 37 -11.77 -8.57 -17.87
C SER A 37 -11.76 -7.05 -17.98
N GLU A 38 -12.62 -6.35 -17.21
CA GLU A 38 -12.68 -4.88 -17.19
C GLU A 38 -11.46 -4.29 -16.47
N CYS A 39 -11.03 -4.92 -15.37
CA CYS A 39 -9.79 -4.54 -14.67
C CYS A 39 -8.58 -4.70 -15.59
N GLU A 40 -8.44 -5.83 -16.28
CA GLU A 40 -7.35 -6.08 -17.20
C GLU A 40 -7.34 -5.06 -18.35
N SER A 41 -8.51 -4.77 -18.95
CA SER A 41 -8.64 -3.74 -19.98
C SER A 41 -8.15 -2.37 -19.47
N SER A 42 -8.50 -2.00 -18.23
CA SER A 42 -8.06 -0.76 -17.62
C SER A 42 -6.55 -0.76 -17.34
N ILE A 43 -5.99 -1.85 -16.84
CA ILE A 43 -4.55 -2.03 -16.62
C ILE A 43 -3.78 -1.87 -17.91
N GLN A 44 -4.20 -2.56 -19.00
CA GLN A 44 -3.56 -2.46 -20.30
C GLN A 44 -3.60 -1.04 -20.88
N LYS A 45 -4.65 -0.28 -20.59
CA LYS A 45 -4.73 1.13 -20.95
C LYS A 45 -3.74 1.96 -20.13
N PHE A 46 -3.70 1.79 -18.81
CA PHE A 46 -2.82 2.52 -17.91
C PHE A 46 -1.34 2.31 -18.22
N LEU A 47 -0.95 1.09 -18.60
CA LEU A 47 0.43 0.79 -19.00
C LEU A 47 0.87 1.51 -20.29
N LYS A 48 -0.08 1.94 -21.12
CA LYS A 48 0.18 2.73 -22.33
C LYS A 48 0.16 4.24 -22.09
N GLU A 49 -0.32 4.67 -20.91
CA GLU A 49 -0.32 6.08 -20.53
C GLU A 49 1.06 6.45 -19.92
N GLY A 50 1.62 7.57 -20.35
CA GLY A 50 2.88 8.11 -19.82
C GLY A 50 4.14 7.56 -20.50
N GLN A 51 5.28 7.72 -19.81
CA GLN A 51 6.59 7.27 -20.30
C GLN A 51 6.78 5.76 -20.08
N GLU A 52 7.72 5.19 -20.86
CA GLU A 52 8.14 3.80 -20.67
C GLU A 52 8.49 3.50 -19.20
N PRO A 53 8.28 2.23 -18.73
CA PRO A 53 8.65 1.82 -17.38
C PRO A 53 10.12 2.16 -17.09
N PHE A 54 10.41 2.61 -15.89
CA PHE A 54 11.79 2.81 -15.47
C PHE A 54 12.52 1.49 -15.42
N GLU A 55 13.68 1.42 -16.07
CA GLU A 55 14.59 0.29 -15.91
C GLU A 55 15.24 0.33 -14.53
N GLY A 56 15.25 -0.79 -13.83
CA GLY A 56 15.86 -0.91 -12.52
C GLY A 56 15.15 -1.89 -11.60
N SER A 57 15.77 -2.12 -10.46
CA SER A 57 15.18 -2.90 -9.37
C SER A 57 14.67 -1.98 -8.27
N PHE A 58 13.45 -2.21 -7.80
CA PHE A 58 12.79 -1.35 -6.82
C PHE A 58 12.40 -2.13 -5.57
N ALA A 59 12.68 -1.55 -4.41
CA ALA A 59 12.25 -2.08 -3.11
C ALA A 59 10.75 -1.91 -2.89
N GLY A 60 10.16 -0.86 -3.45
CA GLY A 60 8.76 -0.52 -3.30
C GLY A 60 8.44 0.84 -3.88
N GLY A 61 7.25 1.36 -3.55
CA GLY A 61 6.80 2.66 -4.02
C GLY A 61 5.62 3.24 -3.26
N ILE A 62 5.34 4.51 -3.54
CA ILE A 62 4.13 5.21 -3.06
C ILE A 62 3.15 5.31 -4.21
N VAL A 63 1.88 5.00 -3.94
CA VAL A 63 0.77 5.02 -4.90
C VAL A 63 -0.40 5.84 -4.38
N PRO A 64 -1.15 6.54 -5.26
CA PRO A 64 -2.40 7.18 -4.91
C PRO A 64 -3.56 6.16 -4.82
N HIS A 65 -4.70 6.59 -4.21
CA HIS A 65 -5.85 5.73 -3.97
C HIS A 65 -7.23 6.36 -4.26
N ALA A 66 -7.28 7.39 -5.07
CA ALA A 66 -8.55 7.81 -5.65
C ALA A 66 -9.09 6.74 -6.61
N GLY A 67 -10.37 6.86 -6.99
CA GLY A 67 -10.95 5.93 -7.97
C GLY A 67 -10.06 5.81 -9.21
N TRP A 68 -9.99 4.62 -9.81
CA TRP A 68 -9.09 4.29 -10.92
C TRP A 68 -9.19 5.26 -12.10
N TYR A 69 -10.37 5.86 -12.31
CA TYR A 69 -10.53 6.91 -13.33
C TYR A 69 -9.56 8.08 -13.11
N TYR A 70 -9.33 8.49 -11.85
CA TYR A 70 -8.49 9.65 -11.53
C TYR A 70 -7.01 9.31 -11.39
N SER A 71 -6.68 8.28 -10.62
CA SER A 71 -5.30 8.00 -10.21
C SER A 71 -4.81 6.59 -10.53
N GLY A 72 -5.66 5.73 -11.13
CA GLY A 72 -5.32 4.33 -11.39
C GLY A 72 -4.12 4.16 -12.33
N SER A 73 -3.91 5.06 -13.30
CA SER A 73 -2.74 5.01 -14.18
C SER A 73 -1.42 5.16 -13.39
N ILE A 74 -1.35 6.10 -12.46
CA ILE A 74 -0.16 6.31 -11.62
C ILE A 74 0.07 5.08 -10.72
N ALA A 75 -0.96 4.63 -10.01
CA ALA A 75 -0.85 3.47 -9.13
C ALA A 75 -0.44 2.19 -9.88
N CYS A 76 -1.08 1.92 -11.03
CA CYS A 76 -0.78 0.79 -11.89
C CYS A 76 0.69 0.78 -12.33
N ARG A 77 1.20 1.89 -12.82
CA ARG A 77 2.57 2.01 -13.35
C ARG A 77 3.63 1.88 -12.26
N ILE A 78 3.38 2.39 -11.05
CA ILE A 78 4.26 2.13 -9.90
C ILE A 78 4.29 0.65 -9.58
N ILE A 79 3.14 -0.01 -9.42
CA ILE A 79 3.08 -1.42 -9.02
C ILE A 79 3.65 -2.32 -10.13
N ALA A 80 3.41 -2.00 -11.41
CA ALA A 80 3.98 -2.70 -12.56
C ALA A 80 5.51 -2.59 -12.66
N SER A 81 6.13 -1.59 -12.04
CA SER A 81 7.59 -1.43 -12.02
C SER A 81 8.27 -2.25 -10.91
N LEU A 82 7.52 -2.83 -9.96
CA LEU A 82 8.09 -3.55 -8.81
C LEU A 82 8.52 -5.00 -9.09
N PRO A 83 7.93 -5.77 -10.05
CA PRO A 83 8.42 -7.10 -10.40
C PRO A 83 9.90 -7.05 -10.81
N SER A 84 10.63 -8.11 -10.50
CA SER A 84 12.05 -8.28 -10.84
C SER A 84 12.29 -9.73 -11.26
N ASP A 85 13.52 -10.06 -11.65
CA ASP A 85 13.91 -11.43 -11.99
C ASP A 85 13.80 -12.39 -10.78
N GLU A 86 13.86 -11.85 -9.56
CA GLU A 86 13.64 -12.62 -8.34
C GLU A 86 12.16 -12.71 -8.01
N THR A 87 11.71 -13.91 -7.63
CA THR A 87 10.31 -14.13 -7.17
C THR A 87 10.03 -13.30 -5.93
N THR A 88 8.94 -12.56 -5.94
CA THR A 88 8.42 -11.85 -4.77
C THR A 88 7.50 -12.78 -3.98
N ASP A 89 7.87 -13.10 -2.74
CA ASP A 89 7.08 -13.98 -1.87
C ASP A 89 5.87 -13.27 -1.25
N THR A 90 6.07 -12.00 -0.85
CA THR A 90 5.04 -11.25 -0.13
C THR A 90 5.05 -9.77 -0.51
N ILE A 91 3.87 -9.22 -0.77
CA ILE A 91 3.66 -7.77 -0.89
C ILE A 91 3.27 -7.22 0.48
N VAL A 92 3.95 -6.17 0.90
CA VAL A 92 3.60 -5.41 2.11
C VAL A 92 2.88 -4.14 1.68
N LEU A 93 1.62 -3.98 2.11
CA LEU A 93 0.79 -2.82 1.81
C LEU A 93 0.52 -2.00 3.07
N PHE A 94 0.97 -0.77 3.08
CA PHE A 94 0.68 0.22 4.12
C PHE A 94 -0.37 1.22 3.63
N GLY A 95 -1.37 1.51 4.48
CA GLY A 95 -2.45 2.45 4.16
C GLY A 95 -3.25 2.83 5.39
N ALA A 96 -4.52 3.04 5.18
CA ALA A 96 -5.60 3.46 6.07
C ALA A 96 -5.58 4.94 6.46
N HIS A 97 -6.77 5.56 6.40
CA HIS A 97 -6.97 6.91 6.91
C HIS A 97 -6.99 6.90 8.43
N MET A 98 -5.91 7.35 9.05
CA MET A 98 -5.74 7.25 10.51
C MET A 98 -5.32 8.57 11.14
N HIS A 99 -5.89 8.86 12.32
CA HIS A 99 -5.42 9.97 13.15
C HIS A 99 -4.11 9.63 13.85
N LYS A 100 -3.36 10.63 14.27
CA LYS A 100 -2.06 10.48 14.96
C LYS A 100 -2.12 9.58 16.21
N GLN A 101 -3.24 9.58 16.93
CA GLN A 101 -3.44 8.76 18.13
C GLN A 101 -4.08 7.41 17.85
N SER A 102 -4.38 7.08 16.61
CA SER A 102 -4.98 5.80 16.28
C SER A 102 -4.00 4.66 16.51
N GLU A 103 -4.51 3.54 17.01
CA GLU A 103 -3.71 2.32 17.16
C GLU A 103 -3.52 1.65 15.80
N PRO A 104 -2.29 1.37 15.36
CA PRO A 104 -2.03 0.68 14.10
C PRO A 104 -2.60 -0.74 14.14
N PHE A 105 -2.97 -1.24 12.98
CA PHE A 105 -3.56 -2.58 12.85
C PHE A 105 -3.01 -3.36 11.66
N ILE A 106 -3.14 -4.68 11.71
CA ILE A 106 -2.69 -5.61 10.69
C ILE A 106 -3.78 -6.66 10.43
N LEU A 107 -3.96 -7.06 9.16
CA LEU A 107 -4.83 -8.18 8.80
C LEU A 107 -4.19 -9.48 9.27
N SER A 108 -4.88 -10.22 10.15
CA SER A 108 -4.27 -11.30 10.91
C SER A 108 -4.14 -12.63 10.15
N HIS A 109 -5.07 -12.92 9.23
CA HIS A 109 -5.15 -14.22 8.54
C HIS A 109 -6.15 -14.16 7.39
N GLY A 110 -6.30 -15.29 6.68
CA GLY A 110 -7.29 -15.45 5.62
C GLY A 110 -6.80 -14.93 4.29
N ALA A 111 -7.71 -14.31 3.54
CA ALA A 111 -7.42 -13.77 2.21
C ALA A 111 -8.16 -12.46 1.94
N ILE A 112 -7.76 -11.78 0.88
CA ILE A 112 -8.42 -10.60 0.32
C ILE A 112 -8.96 -10.96 -1.05
N GLU A 113 -10.25 -10.74 -1.26
CA GLU A 113 -10.91 -10.94 -2.55
C GLU A 113 -10.50 -9.85 -3.54
N THR A 114 -10.24 -10.25 -4.78
CA THR A 114 -10.01 -9.34 -5.92
C THR A 114 -10.74 -9.87 -7.15
N PRO A 115 -10.94 -9.06 -8.20
CA PRO A 115 -11.49 -9.53 -9.45
C PRO A 115 -10.65 -10.64 -10.13
N PHE A 116 -9.36 -10.74 -9.81
CA PHE A 116 -8.44 -11.75 -10.33
C PHE A 116 -8.27 -12.97 -9.43
N GLY A 117 -9.08 -13.10 -8.37
CA GLY A 117 -8.98 -14.14 -7.34
C GLY A 117 -8.40 -13.62 -6.03
N ASP A 118 -8.35 -14.47 -5.05
CA ASP A 118 -7.95 -14.14 -3.69
C ASP A 118 -6.43 -13.97 -3.56
N ILE A 119 -6.00 -13.05 -2.67
CA ILE A 119 -4.62 -12.90 -2.22
C ILE A 119 -4.54 -13.42 -0.79
N GLU A 120 -3.76 -14.46 -0.55
CA GLU A 120 -3.58 -15.03 0.79
C GLU A 120 -2.72 -14.14 1.69
N VAL A 121 -3.09 -14.05 2.96
CA VAL A 121 -2.27 -13.36 3.98
C VAL A 121 -1.05 -14.22 4.32
N ASP A 122 0.13 -13.62 4.40
CA ASP A 122 1.34 -14.27 4.93
C ASP A 122 1.26 -14.32 6.46
N ILE A 123 0.53 -15.32 6.97
CA ILE A 123 0.22 -15.47 8.40
C ILE A 123 1.50 -15.62 9.23
N GLU A 124 2.49 -16.35 8.72
CA GLU A 124 3.77 -16.56 9.41
C GLU A 124 4.51 -15.23 9.61
N LEU A 125 4.57 -14.40 8.59
CA LEU A 125 5.18 -13.06 8.69
C LEU A 125 4.35 -12.14 9.58
N VAL A 126 3.02 -12.16 9.48
CA VAL A 126 2.12 -11.40 10.36
C VAL A 126 2.35 -11.76 11.82
N ASP A 127 2.46 -13.03 12.16
CA ASP A 127 2.68 -13.48 13.54
C ASP A 127 4.04 -12.99 14.07
N LYS A 128 5.11 -13.09 13.29
CA LYS A 128 6.43 -12.57 13.65
C LYS A 128 6.43 -11.06 13.88
N ILE A 129 5.75 -10.30 13.02
CA ILE A 129 5.61 -8.84 13.21
C ILE A 129 4.88 -8.56 14.52
N CYS A 130 3.78 -9.25 14.81
CA CYS A 130 3.00 -9.03 16.03
C CYS A 130 3.72 -9.47 17.30
N ASP A 131 4.63 -10.44 17.22
CA ASP A 131 5.49 -10.84 18.33
C ASP A 131 6.58 -9.79 18.62
N ALA A 132 7.05 -9.09 17.57
CA ALA A 132 8.12 -8.11 17.66
C ALA A 132 7.64 -6.71 18.07
N ILE A 133 6.42 -6.31 17.67
CA ILE A 133 5.86 -4.97 17.95
C ILE A 133 4.39 -5.03 18.35
N SER A 134 3.96 -4.04 19.13
CA SER A 134 2.54 -3.89 19.49
C SER A 134 1.74 -3.34 18.30
N ILE A 135 1.01 -4.21 17.61
CA ILE A 135 0.11 -3.88 16.53
C ILE A 135 -1.18 -4.71 16.65
N ARG A 136 -2.34 -4.08 16.44
CA ARG A 136 -3.63 -4.73 16.64
C ARG A 136 -3.97 -5.69 15.51
N LYS A 137 -4.09 -6.99 15.78
CA LYS A 137 -4.61 -7.99 14.84
C LYS A 137 -6.11 -7.76 14.57
N ARG A 138 -6.51 -7.78 13.29
CA ARG A 138 -7.91 -7.74 12.85
C ARG A 138 -8.19 -8.90 11.92
N SER A 139 -9.27 -9.66 12.19
CA SER A 139 -9.74 -10.69 11.25
C SER A 139 -10.34 -10.06 9.99
N PRO A 140 -10.51 -10.80 8.88
CA PRO A 140 -11.12 -10.29 7.66
C PRO A 140 -12.46 -9.58 7.86
N PHE A 141 -13.32 -10.12 8.74
CA PHE A 141 -14.64 -9.52 9.04
C PHE A 141 -14.57 -8.24 9.89
N LYS A 142 -13.47 -7.99 10.59
CA LYS A 142 -13.24 -6.79 11.43
C LYS A 142 -12.26 -5.82 10.77
N PHE A 143 -11.73 -6.18 9.59
CA PHE A 143 -10.86 -5.32 8.83
C PHE A 143 -11.68 -4.21 8.16
N PRO A 144 -11.30 -2.93 8.27
CA PRO A 144 -12.12 -1.85 7.74
C PRO A 144 -12.24 -1.90 6.22
N ASP A 145 -13.37 -1.38 5.70
CA ASP A 145 -13.48 -1.01 4.31
C ASP A 145 -12.75 0.32 4.12
N ASP A 146 -11.59 0.27 3.49
CA ASP A 146 -10.74 1.44 3.29
C ASP A 146 -10.17 1.42 1.87
N ASN A 147 -10.47 2.47 1.09
CA ASN A 147 -10.05 2.56 -0.31
C ASN A 147 -8.53 2.63 -0.47
N THR A 148 -7.79 3.14 0.53
CA THR A 148 -6.33 3.19 0.48
C THR A 148 -5.71 1.81 0.33
N LEU A 149 -6.34 0.80 0.94
CA LEU A 149 -5.89 -0.58 0.94
C LEU A 149 -6.51 -1.39 -0.20
N GLU A 150 -7.82 -1.24 -0.42
CA GLU A 150 -8.52 -2.11 -1.38
C GLU A 150 -8.18 -1.81 -2.83
N LEU A 151 -8.05 -0.54 -3.22
CA LEU A 151 -7.86 -0.17 -4.62
C LEU A 151 -6.54 -0.66 -5.23
N GLN A 152 -5.58 -1.04 -4.39
CA GLN A 152 -4.30 -1.59 -4.82
C GLN A 152 -4.35 -3.10 -5.08
N ASN A 153 -5.27 -3.81 -4.42
CA ASN A 153 -5.31 -5.27 -4.44
C ASN A 153 -5.46 -5.88 -5.85
N PRO A 154 -6.30 -5.34 -6.76
CA PRO A 154 -6.37 -5.89 -8.11
C PRO A 154 -5.06 -5.74 -8.89
N PHE A 155 -4.33 -4.61 -8.74
CA PHE A 155 -3.01 -4.45 -9.35
C PHE A 155 -2.01 -5.44 -8.74
N ILE A 156 -2.00 -5.60 -7.40
CA ILE A 156 -1.12 -6.54 -6.71
C ILE A 156 -1.37 -7.96 -7.24
N LYS A 157 -2.62 -8.41 -7.29
CA LYS A 157 -2.94 -9.77 -7.78
C LYS A 157 -2.57 -9.96 -9.24
N TYR A 158 -2.72 -8.94 -10.08
CA TYR A 158 -2.41 -8.99 -11.50
C TYR A 158 -0.89 -9.11 -11.75
N PHE A 159 -0.07 -8.31 -11.09
CA PHE A 159 1.38 -8.29 -11.31
C PHE A 159 2.16 -9.30 -10.44
N PHE A 160 1.56 -9.77 -9.35
CA PHE A 160 2.14 -10.72 -8.39
C PHE A 160 1.15 -11.85 -8.08
N PRO A 161 0.82 -12.70 -9.07
CA PRO A 161 -0.27 -13.66 -8.95
C PRO A 161 -0.08 -14.68 -7.82
N ASP A 162 1.16 -15.01 -7.49
CA ASP A 162 1.53 -16.04 -6.51
C ASP A 162 1.99 -15.47 -5.16
N ALA A 163 2.17 -14.14 -5.06
CA ALA A 163 2.62 -13.51 -3.83
C ALA A 163 1.51 -13.51 -2.78
N LYS A 164 1.92 -13.68 -1.52
CA LYS A 164 1.09 -13.41 -0.35
C LYS A 164 1.07 -11.91 -0.02
N ILE A 165 0.26 -11.54 0.97
CA ILE A 165 0.14 -10.14 1.36
C ILE A 165 0.24 -9.96 2.88
N VAL A 166 0.88 -8.86 3.30
CA VAL A 166 0.77 -8.26 4.63
C VAL A 166 0.15 -6.90 4.49
N VAL A 167 -0.97 -6.64 5.16
CA VAL A 167 -1.71 -5.36 5.06
C VAL A 167 -1.80 -4.70 6.41
N CYS A 168 -1.30 -3.46 6.50
CA CYS A 168 -1.26 -2.68 7.75
C CYS A 168 -1.90 -1.31 7.58
N GLY A 169 -2.76 -0.93 8.55
CA GLY A 169 -3.12 0.45 8.79
C GLY A 169 -2.09 1.13 9.67
N VAL A 170 -1.52 2.26 9.21
CA VAL A 170 -0.40 2.92 9.87
C VAL A 170 -0.73 4.38 10.19
N ALA A 171 -0.79 4.70 11.50
CA ALA A 171 -1.03 6.06 11.96
C ALA A 171 0.20 6.97 11.73
N PRO A 172 0.00 8.29 11.47
CA PRO A 172 1.09 9.25 11.27
C PRO A 172 1.78 9.61 12.59
N SER A 173 2.68 8.76 13.00
CA SER A 173 3.47 8.91 14.23
C SER A 173 4.89 8.34 14.02
N PHE A 174 5.80 8.63 14.94
CA PHE A 174 7.14 8.02 14.94
C PHE A 174 7.08 6.48 14.81
N PHE A 175 6.02 5.86 15.30
CA PHE A 175 5.87 4.40 15.24
C PHE A 175 5.70 3.86 13.80
N ALA A 176 5.35 4.72 12.83
CA ALA A 176 5.26 4.33 11.42
C ALA A 176 6.61 3.81 10.87
N SER A 177 7.72 4.50 11.17
CA SER A 177 9.06 4.07 10.75
C SER A 177 9.50 2.77 11.44
N VAL A 178 9.08 2.58 12.70
CA VAL A 178 9.31 1.33 13.43
C VAL A 178 8.58 0.18 12.75
N ILE A 179 7.29 0.34 12.41
CA ILE A 179 6.49 -0.68 11.70
C ILE A 179 7.18 -1.05 10.39
N GLY A 180 7.52 -0.06 9.54
CA GLY A 180 8.17 -0.30 8.25
C GLY A 180 9.49 -1.09 8.38
N THR A 181 10.34 -0.70 9.34
CA THR A 181 11.62 -1.36 9.61
C THR A 181 11.43 -2.80 10.10
N MET A 182 10.51 -3.01 11.05
CA MET A 182 10.26 -4.33 11.65
C MET A 182 9.67 -5.32 10.65
N VAL A 183 8.74 -4.89 9.80
CA VAL A 183 8.19 -5.77 8.76
C VAL A 183 9.30 -6.33 7.86
N VAL A 184 10.24 -5.52 7.44
CA VAL A 184 11.38 -5.97 6.61
C VAL A 184 12.35 -6.84 7.42
N GLN A 185 12.57 -6.52 8.69
CA GLN A 185 13.45 -7.32 9.53
C GLN A 185 12.90 -8.74 9.72
N GLU A 186 11.61 -8.86 10.04
CA GLU A 186 10.98 -10.17 10.21
C GLU A 186 10.85 -10.94 8.88
N ALA A 187 10.60 -10.24 7.77
CA ALA A 187 10.65 -10.84 6.44
C ALA A 187 12.04 -11.46 6.13
N LYS A 188 13.12 -10.74 6.46
CA LYS A 188 14.49 -11.26 6.30
C LYS A 188 14.76 -12.47 7.21
N HIS A 189 14.27 -12.48 8.46
CA HIS A 189 14.39 -13.64 9.35
C HIS A 189 13.71 -14.88 8.78
N LEU A 190 12.62 -14.70 8.05
CA LEU A 190 11.89 -15.79 7.37
C LEU A 190 12.42 -16.08 5.95
N SER A 191 13.47 -15.39 5.49
CA SER A 191 13.97 -15.48 4.11
C SER A 191 12.90 -15.15 3.06
N ARG A 192 11.99 -14.21 3.35
CA ARG A 192 10.97 -13.71 2.41
C ARG A 192 11.54 -12.59 1.57
N ASN A 193 11.40 -12.71 0.26
CA ASN A 193 11.63 -11.60 -0.66
C ASN A 193 10.36 -10.74 -0.74
N VAL A 194 10.42 -9.51 -0.28
CA VAL A 194 9.25 -8.62 -0.18
C VAL A 194 9.37 -7.39 -1.08
N ARG A 195 8.22 -6.87 -1.53
CA ARG A 195 8.08 -5.52 -2.10
C ARG A 195 7.10 -4.73 -1.26
N VAL A 196 7.31 -3.43 -1.16
CA VAL A 196 6.56 -2.58 -0.23
C VAL A 196 5.79 -1.50 -0.99
N ILE A 197 4.51 -1.35 -0.70
CA ILE A 197 3.62 -0.36 -1.29
C ILE A 197 3.05 0.50 -0.17
N GLY A 198 3.18 1.81 -0.29
CA GLY A 198 2.50 2.78 0.56
C GLY A 198 1.44 3.53 -0.21
N SER A 199 0.27 3.65 0.38
CA SER A 199 -0.89 4.23 -0.29
C SER A 199 -1.24 5.57 0.34
N THR A 200 -1.07 6.67 -0.42
CA THR A 200 -1.44 8.04 -0.02
C THR A 200 -1.78 8.90 -1.22
N ASP A 201 -2.92 9.61 -1.16
CA ASP A 201 -3.13 10.77 -2.03
C ASP A 201 -2.40 11.98 -1.45
N MET A 202 -2.17 12.98 -2.30
CA MET A 202 -1.58 14.26 -1.92
C MET A 202 -2.63 15.23 -1.38
N THR A 203 -2.46 16.54 -1.57
CA THR A 203 -3.38 17.56 -1.06
C THR A 203 -4.82 17.33 -1.52
N HIS A 204 -5.74 17.26 -0.56
CA HIS A 204 -7.18 17.40 -0.77
C HIS A 204 -7.54 18.86 -0.61
N TYR A 205 -7.80 19.57 -1.71
CA TYR A 205 -7.99 21.01 -1.73
C TYR A 205 -9.42 21.40 -2.16
N GLY A 206 -9.92 22.45 -1.57
CA GLY A 206 -11.19 23.08 -1.93
C GLY A 206 -12.26 23.05 -0.85
N PRO A 207 -13.43 23.63 -1.13
CA PRO A 207 -14.55 23.76 -0.16
C PRO A 207 -15.00 22.43 0.40
N ASP A 208 -15.05 21.36 -0.42
CA ASP A 208 -15.53 20.03 0.00
C ASP A 208 -14.60 19.40 1.05
N PHE A 209 -13.33 19.83 1.10
CA PHE A 209 -12.34 19.36 2.07
C PHE A 209 -12.06 20.36 3.20
N GLY A 210 -12.71 21.53 3.16
CA GLY A 210 -12.48 22.60 4.14
C GLY A 210 -11.04 23.14 4.14
N PHE A 211 -10.35 23.09 2.99
CA PHE A 211 -8.97 23.53 2.82
C PHE A 211 -8.83 24.45 1.59
N THR A 212 -8.81 25.75 1.82
CA THR A 212 -8.87 26.81 0.77
C THR A 212 -7.86 27.94 1.01
N THR A 213 -6.73 27.64 1.62
CA THR A 213 -5.73 28.64 2.07
C THR A 213 -5.13 29.47 0.94
N ALA A 214 -5.08 28.95 -0.29
CA ALA A 214 -4.57 29.62 -1.48
C ALA A 214 -5.68 30.16 -2.40
N GLY A 215 -6.89 30.39 -1.88
CA GLY A 215 -8.02 30.88 -2.66
C GLY A 215 -8.68 29.78 -3.52
N THR A 216 -9.11 30.13 -4.74
CA THR A 216 -9.83 29.22 -5.65
C THR A 216 -9.32 29.36 -7.09
N GLY A 217 -9.73 28.45 -7.97
CA GLY A 217 -9.39 28.50 -9.39
C GLY A 217 -7.96 28.07 -9.71
N THR A 218 -7.43 28.56 -10.81
CA THR A 218 -6.12 28.12 -11.34
C THR A 218 -4.96 28.49 -10.43
N GLU A 219 -5.04 29.60 -9.69
CA GLU A 219 -4.01 30.00 -8.73
C GLU A 219 -3.90 28.99 -7.58
N ALA A 220 -5.03 28.49 -7.08
CA ALA A 220 -5.05 27.45 -6.07
C ALA A 220 -4.47 26.12 -6.58
N VAL A 221 -4.82 25.75 -7.82
CA VAL A 221 -4.24 24.55 -8.47
C VAL A 221 -2.72 24.70 -8.61
N ASP A 222 -2.25 25.84 -9.05
CA ASP A 222 -0.82 26.13 -9.18
C ASP A 222 -0.09 26.09 -7.82
N TRP A 223 -0.70 26.64 -6.78
CA TRP A 223 -0.14 26.58 -5.42
C TRP A 223 -0.04 25.14 -4.91
N VAL A 224 -1.08 24.32 -5.09
CA VAL A 224 -1.05 22.89 -4.70
C VAL A 224 0.04 22.19 -5.48
N LYS A 225 0.05 22.30 -6.81
CA LYS A 225 1.00 21.56 -7.68
C LYS A 225 2.45 21.99 -7.47
N LYS A 226 2.72 23.31 -7.34
CA LYS A 226 4.08 23.86 -7.36
C LYS A 226 4.68 24.07 -5.97
N ILE A 227 3.85 24.13 -4.93
CA ILE A 227 4.28 24.45 -3.57
C ILE A 227 3.89 23.32 -2.61
N ASN A 228 2.58 23.14 -2.34
CA ASN A 228 2.15 22.29 -1.25
C ASN A 228 2.53 20.81 -1.47
N ASP A 229 2.19 20.24 -2.61
CA ASP A 229 2.52 18.84 -2.93
C ASP A 229 4.02 18.64 -3.18
N LYS A 230 4.71 19.64 -3.75
CA LYS A 230 6.17 19.53 -3.99
C LYS A 230 6.98 19.41 -2.72
N THR A 231 6.55 20.01 -1.60
CA THR A 231 7.25 19.86 -0.31
C THR A 231 7.10 18.44 0.23
N ALA A 232 5.91 17.85 0.12
CA ALA A 232 5.66 16.45 0.50
C ALA A 232 6.40 15.45 -0.40
N ILE A 233 6.35 15.65 -1.72
CA ILE A 233 7.10 14.83 -2.69
C ILE A 233 8.60 14.90 -2.38
N LYS A 234 9.14 16.08 -2.09
CA LYS A 234 10.55 16.23 -1.71
C LYS A 234 10.90 15.42 -0.46
N ALA A 235 10.07 15.42 0.58
CA ALA A 235 10.28 14.62 1.78
C ALA A 235 10.29 13.11 1.45
N MET A 236 9.35 12.65 0.58
CA MET A 236 9.32 11.26 0.12
C MET A 236 10.54 10.89 -0.73
N LEU A 237 11.02 11.79 -1.60
CA LEU A 237 12.22 11.59 -2.40
C LEU A 237 13.50 11.55 -1.55
N GLN A 238 13.53 12.26 -0.43
CA GLN A 238 14.62 12.23 0.55
C GLN A 238 14.53 11.03 1.48
N MET A 239 13.43 10.28 1.43
CA MET A 239 13.11 9.19 2.36
C MET A 239 13.25 9.64 3.83
N ASP A 240 12.85 10.89 4.15
CA ASP A 240 12.85 11.43 5.50
C ASP A 240 11.49 11.18 6.16
N GLU A 241 11.40 10.10 6.96
CA GLU A 241 10.15 9.66 7.58
C GLU A 241 9.56 10.71 8.52
N SER A 242 10.42 11.44 9.22
CA SER A 242 9.98 12.48 10.16
C SER A 242 9.38 13.65 9.41
N GLU A 243 10.02 14.07 8.34
CA GLU A 243 9.55 15.15 7.48
C GLU A 243 8.28 14.74 6.73
N ILE A 244 8.18 13.51 6.22
CA ILE A 244 6.95 12.97 5.60
C ILE A 244 5.76 13.11 6.56
N ILE A 245 5.92 12.72 7.82
CA ILE A 245 4.86 12.83 8.82
C ILE A 245 4.53 14.31 9.11
N ALA A 246 5.53 15.15 9.30
CA ALA A 246 5.36 16.57 9.57
C ALA A 246 4.60 17.27 8.43
N GLN A 247 4.99 17.02 7.18
CA GLN A 247 4.33 17.57 5.99
C GLN A 247 2.85 17.22 5.94
N GLY A 248 2.50 15.95 6.14
CA GLY A 248 1.09 15.52 6.13
C GLY A 248 0.26 16.13 7.25
N LEU A 249 0.83 16.24 8.47
CA LEU A 249 0.11 16.76 9.64
C LEU A 249 -0.02 18.29 9.66
N GLU A 250 1.03 19.00 9.25
CA GLU A 250 1.10 20.47 9.36
C GLU A 250 0.58 21.15 8.09
N ASN A 251 0.95 20.65 6.91
CA ASN A 251 0.60 21.24 5.62
C ASN A 251 -0.59 20.56 4.93
N LYS A 252 -1.14 19.48 5.52
CA LYS A 252 -2.28 18.71 4.98
C LYS A 252 -2.08 18.30 3.51
N ASN A 253 -0.84 18.00 3.13
CA ASN A 253 -0.46 17.67 1.76
C ASN A 253 -0.32 16.17 1.50
N MET A 254 -0.73 15.34 2.45
CA MET A 254 -0.93 13.89 2.31
C MET A 254 -2.06 13.44 3.22
N CYS A 255 -2.90 12.52 2.74
CA CYS A 255 -3.98 11.94 3.55
C CYS A 255 -3.48 10.79 4.45
N CYS A 256 -2.43 10.06 4.04
CA CYS A 256 -1.89 8.90 4.76
C CYS A 256 -0.37 9.00 4.99
N PRO A 257 0.14 10.05 5.69
CA PRO A 257 1.58 10.24 5.86
C PRO A 257 2.23 9.12 6.69
N GLY A 258 1.48 8.42 7.54
CA GLY A 258 1.96 7.24 8.25
C GLY A 258 2.32 6.08 7.31
N ALA A 259 1.48 5.82 6.30
CA ALA A 259 1.75 4.81 5.28
C ALA A 259 2.99 5.18 4.44
N ALA A 260 3.10 6.44 4.02
CA ALA A 260 4.24 6.93 3.26
C ALA A 260 5.56 6.82 4.06
N ALA A 261 5.55 7.21 5.34
CA ALA A 261 6.71 7.11 6.22
C ALA A 261 7.13 5.67 6.50
N ALA A 262 6.17 4.76 6.74
CA ALA A 262 6.45 3.34 6.93
C ALA A 262 7.07 2.72 5.66
N THR A 263 6.58 3.11 4.49
CA THR A 263 7.12 2.64 3.20
C THR A 263 8.54 3.13 2.98
N ALA A 264 8.83 4.41 3.23
CA ALA A 264 10.18 4.95 3.12
C ALA A 264 11.16 4.22 4.04
N ALA A 265 10.78 3.99 5.31
CA ALA A 265 11.58 3.23 6.28
C ALA A 265 11.83 1.79 5.84
N ALA A 266 10.79 1.10 5.37
CA ALA A 266 10.88 -0.26 4.87
C ALA A 266 11.80 -0.35 3.64
N CYS A 267 11.64 0.54 2.67
CA CYS A 267 12.47 0.56 1.47
C CYS A 267 13.94 0.87 1.78
N LYS A 268 14.25 1.80 2.70
CA LYS A 268 15.62 2.00 3.19
C LYS A 268 16.18 0.73 3.83
N LYS A 269 15.40 0.03 4.64
CA LYS A 269 15.82 -1.23 5.27
C LYS A 269 16.05 -2.36 4.27
N LEU A 270 15.36 -2.33 3.12
CA LEU A 270 15.60 -3.24 1.98
C LEU A 270 16.86 -2.86 1.18
N GLY A 271 17.38 -1.65 1.33
CA GLY A 271 18.59 -1.19 0.65
C GLY A 271 18.31 -0.17 -0.47
N ALA A 272 17.12 0.45 -0.48
CA ALA A 272 16.86 1.53 -1.42
C ALA A 272 17.83 2.70 -1.19
N ALA A 273 18.51 3.12 -2.26
CA ALA A 273 19.54 4.16 -2.25
C ALA A 273 19.03 5.51 -2.77
N ARG A 274 17.95 5.50 -3.54
CA ARG A 274 17.35 6.70 -4.13
C ARG A 274 15.86 6.53 -4.32
N ALA A 275 15.15 7.65 -4.44
CA ALA A 275 13.74 7.69 -4.82
C ALA A 275 13.56 8.47 -6.12
N ILE A 276 12.53 8.12 -6.88
CA ILE A 276 12.23 8.68 -8.20
C ILE A 276 10.75 9.05 -8.21
N GLU A 277 10.41 10.31 -8.52
CA GLU A 277 9.04 10.70 -8.87
C GLU A 277 8.74 10.16 -10.28
N LEU A 278 7.83 9.20 -10.38
CA LEU A 278 7.45 8.61 -11.65
C LEU A 278 6.45 9.53 -12.38
N ASP A 279 5.45 10.01 -11.65
CA ASP A 279 4.38 10.82 -12.22
C ASP A 279 3.67 11.63 -11.14
N TYR A 280 3.06 12.75 -11.55
CA TYR A 280 2.22 13.60 -10.72
C TYR A 280 1.06 14.16 -11.54
N ALA A 281 -0.14 14.08 -10.99
CA ALA A 281 -1.35 14.64 -11.58
C ALA A 281 -2.29 15.21 -10.53
N THR A 282 -3.34 15.88 -10.95
CA THR A 282 -4.47 16.26 -10.08
C THR A 282 -5.79 15.83 -10.70
N SER A 283 -6.82 15.65 -9.87
CA SER A 283 -8.18 15.37 -10.38
C SER A 283 -8.73 16.54 -11.22
N PHE A 284 -8.20 17.75 -11.03
CA PHE A 284 -8.58 18.94 -11.78
C PHE A 284 -8.35 18.78 -13.30
N GLU A 285 -7.32 18.05 -13.70
CA GLU A 285 -6.99 17.81 -15.10
C GLU A 285 -8.03 16.94 -15.82
N LYS A 286 -8.72 16.09 -15.07
CA LYS A 286 -9.78 15.20 -15.61
C LYS A 286 -11.18 15.77 -15.39
N SER A 287 -11.38 16.54 -14.29
CA SER A 287 -12.64 17.14 -13.94
C SER A 287 -12.37 18.45 -13.18
N ALA A 288 -12.31 19.54 -13.92
CA ALA A 288 -12.08 20.87 -13.35
C ALA A 288 -13.20 21.23 -12.35
N SER A 289 -12.83 21.41 -11.09
CA SER A 289 -13.74 21.72 -9.99
C SER A 289 -13.05 22.65 -8.99
N ALA A 290 -13.86 23.32 -8.15
CA ALA A 290 -13.35 24.10 -7.02
C ALA A 290 -12.68 23.22 -5.95
N SER A 291 -13.03 21.93 -5.90
CA SER A 291 -12.40 20.94 -5.05
C SER A 291 -11.68 19.91 -5.92
N PHE A 292 -10.42 19.60 -5.57
CA PHE A 292 -9.58 18.66 -6.30
C PHE A 292 -8.56 18.00 -5.39
N VAL A 293 -7.93 16.91 -5.88
CA VAL A 293 -6.95 16.11 -5.14
C VAL A 293 -5.69 15.94 -5.98
N GLY A 294 -4.52 16.03 -5.35
CA GLY A 294 -3.23 15.72 -5.95
C GLY A 294 -2.88 14.23 -5.84
N TYR A 295 -2.14 13.72 -6.81
CA TYR A 295 -1.71 12.32 -6.92
C TYR A 295 -0.24 12.25 -7.29
N ALA A 296 0.56 11.51 -6.52
CA ALA A 296 1.97 11.29 -6.83
C ALA A 296 2.30 9.81 -6.86
N GLY A 297 3.17 9.41 -7.77
CA GLY A 297 3.78 8.10 -7.82
C GLY A 297 5.28 8.18 -7.56
N ILE A 298 5.77 7.47 -6.53
CA ILE A 298 7.20 7.44 -6.16
C ILE A 298 7.70 6.00 -6.21
N LEU A 299 8.87 5.78 -6.80
CA LEU A 299 9.61 4.52 -6.77
C LEU A 299 10.85 4.65 -5.89
N TYR A 300 11.11 3.63 -5.08
CA TYR A 300 12.31 3.50 -4.24
C TYR A 300 13.26 2.48 -4.85
N ALA A 301 14.33 2.97 -5.52
CA ALA A 301 15.26 2.15 -6.29
C ALA A 301 16.34 1.53 -5.40
N LEU A 302 16.59 0.25 -5.61
CA LEU A 302 17.75 -0.47 -5.10
C LEU A 302 19.02 0.02 -5.81
N SER A 303 20.18 -0.23 -5.21
CA SER A 303 21.49 0.18 -5.73
C SER A 303 21.86 -0.59 -6.99
#